data_05d0b58d15701faa2397932817318b34
#
_entry.id   05d0b58d15701faa2397932817318b34
#
_cell.length_a   1.000
_cell.length_b   1.000
_cell.length_c   1.000
_cell.angle_alpha   90.00
_cell.angle_beta   90.00
_cell.angle_gamma   90.00
#
_symmetry.space_group_name_H-M   'P 1'
#
loop_
_entity.id
_entity.type
_entity.pdbx_description
1 polymer ?
#
loop_
_entity_poly.entity_id
_entity_poly.type
_entity_poly.pdbx_seq_one_letter_code
_entity_poly.pdbx_strand_id
1 'polypeptide(L)'
;MKLKKMTALLLTTLMMLSLAACGAKGDSKTENSGDTAQTEEAAATHKSLMDRENEILSENTELWEKVFLAADKGMTMQEDGKNYGDFLLDTIESAKDQFSDEEYALLKKSAQEISEIEDKLTELEKQHPEILNEETDANGDVQKFPSFEGKDLDGNEVKSDELFSANAVTVVNFWFTTCSPCVGELGELDALNKELADKGGALIGVNAFTLDGDETAIADAKDVLDKKGATYQNVYFDSSSAAGAFTANIFAFPTTYVVDRNGNIVGEPIVGAITEKNQAETLQSLIDQAIAADAG
;
A
#
# COMPACT_ATOMS: atom_id res chain seq x y z
N MET A 1 -51.66 -26.49 -4.90
CA MET A 1 -50.74 -27.31 -4.09
C MET A 1 -49.97 -26.42 -3.15
N LYS A 2 -49.99 -26.75 -1.84
CA LYS A 2 -49.57 -25.87 -0.76
C LYS A 2 -48.04 -25.87 -0.58
N LEU A 3 -47.43 -24.70 -0.63
CA LEU A 3 -46.01 -24.51 -0.35
C LEU A 3 -45.81 -24.36 1.17
N LYS A 4 -45.05 -25.28 1.77
CA LYS A 4 -44.75 -25.26 3.21
C LYS A 4 -43.58 -24.31 3.48
N LYS A 5 -43.80 -23.32 4.34
CA LYS A 5 -42.77 -22.48 4.95
C LYS A 5 -42.01 -23.32 5.99
N MET A 6 -40.69 -23.45 5.83
CA MET A 6 -39.80 -23.93 6.89
C MET A 6 -39.08 -22.75 7.50
N THR A 7 -39.47 -22.41 8.70
CA THR A 7 -38.76 -21.49 9.60
C THR A 7 -37.65 -22.27 10.30
N ALA A 8 -36.39 -21.92 10.08
CA ALA A 8 -35.26 -22.42 10.85
C ALA A 8 -35.00 -21.49 12.03
N LEU A 9 -35.17 -22.04 13.23
CA LEU A 9 -34.91 -21.41 14.51
C LEU A 9 -33.44 -21.66 14.89
N LEU A 10 -32.58 -20.64 14.90
CA LEU A 10 -31.23 -20.74 15.40
C LEU A 10 -31.21 -20.51 16.92
N LEU A 11 -30.95 -21.57 17.67
CA LEU A 11 -30.68 -21.52 19.10
C LEU A 11 -29.22 -21.09 19.32
N THR A 12 -29.03 -19.93 19.93
CA THR A 12 -27.76 -19.50 20.53
C THR A 12 -27.60 -20.17 21.88
N THR A 13 -26.67 -21.09 22.01
CA THR A 13 -26.22 -21.65 23.30
C THR A 13 -25.03 -20.89 23.83
N LEU A 14 -25.29 -20.02 24.80
CA LEU A 14 -24.28 -19.36 25.61
C LEU A 14 -23.74 -20.38 26.63
N MET A 15 -22.48 -20.86 26.49
CA MET A 15 -21.82 -21.66 27.50
C MET A 15 -20.90 -20.78 28.37
N MET A 16 -21.39 -20.41 29.54
CA MET A 16 -20.55 -19.89 30.63
C MET A 16 -19.83 -21.08 31.30
N LEU A 17 -18.50 -21.13 31.20
CA LEU A 17 -17.69 -21.98 32.09
C LEU A 17 -17.08 -21.10 33.18
N SER A 18 -17.62 -21.20 34.38
CA SER A 18 -17.00 -20.72 35.60
C SER A 18 -16.02 -21.77 36.11
N LEU A 19 -14.75 -21.47 36.18
CA LEU A 19 -13.76 -22.26 36.92
C LEU A 19 -13.35 -21.52 38.19
N ALA A 20 -13.68 -22.13 39.31
CA ALA A 20 -13.30 -21.68 40.63
C ALA A 20 -11.82 -21.96 40.90
N ALA A 21 -11.12 -20.99 41.45
CA ALA A 21 -9.76 -21.06 41.89
C ALA A 21 -9.62 -21.77 43.21
N CYS A 22 -8.56 -22.53 43.39
CA CYS A 22 -7.96 -22.82 44.69
C CYS A 22 -6.44 -22.69 44.60
N GLY A 23 -5.88 -21.93 45.51
CA GLY A 23 -4.58 -21.31 45.49
C GLY A 23 -3.36 -22.18 45.71
N ALA A 24 -2.22 -21.65 45.33
CA ALA A 24 -0.90 -21.79 45.97
C ALA A 24 -0.03 -20.60 45.57
N LYS A 25 0.71 -20.07 46.54
CA LYS A 25 1.68 -18.96 46.39
C LYS A 25 2.85 -19.39 45.49
N GLY A 26 3.16 -18.51 44.53
CA GLY A 26 4.42 -18.53 43.79
C GLY A 26 4.51 -17.30 42.93
N ASP A 27 5.49 -16.42 43.22
CA ASP A 27 5.80 -15.25 42.43
C ASP A 27 6.06 -15.61 40.97
N SER A 28 5.25 -15.13 40.06
CA SER A 28 5.55 -15.09 38.62
C SER A 28 4.83 -13.88 38.02
N LYS A 29 5.57 -13.05 37.29
CA LYS A 29 5.11 -11.97 36.45
C LYS A 29 3.87 -12.41 35.68
N THR A 30 2.76 -11.70 35.87
CA THR A 30 1.56 -11.82 35.05
C THR A 30 1.83 -11.07 33.76
N GLU A 31 2.21 -11.79 32.74
CA GLU A 31 2.18 -11.28 31.37
C GLU A 31 0.72 -11.18 30.92
N ASN A 32 0.44 -10.08 30.25
CA ASN A 32 -0.87 -9.53 29.94
C ASN A 32 -1.56 -10.32 28.82
N SER A 33 -2.18 -11.46 29.13
CA SER A 33 -2.87 -12.33 28.16
C SER A 33 -4.17 -11.73 27.57
N GLY A 34 -4.58 -10.54 28.02
CA GLY A 34 -5.78 -9.86 27.53
C GLY A 34 -5.50 -8.89 26.36
N ASP A 35 -4.30 -8.34 26.34
CA ASP A 35 -3.86 -7.36 25.33
C ASP A 35 -3.57 -8.04 23.97
N THR A 36 -2.85 -9.15 24.00
CA THR A 36 -2.49 -9.92 22.80
C THR A 36 -3.71 -10.42 22.01
N ALA A 37 -4.77 -10.89 22.69
CA ALA A 37 -5.96 -11.38 22.02
C ALA A 37 -6.78 -10.27 21.33
N GLN A 38 -6.76 -9.05 21.88
CA GLN A 38 -7.44 -7.89 21.28
C GLN A 38 -6.66 -7.37 20.07
N THR A 39 -5.33 -7.37 20.14
CA THR A 39 -4.47 -7.01 19.01
C THR A 39 -4.61 -7.99 17.85
N GLU A 40 -4.63 -9.31 18.12
CA GLU A 40 -4.87 -10.33 17.08
C GLU A 40 -6.25 -10.19 16.41
N GLU A 41 -7.31 -9.87 17.18
CA GLU A 41 -8.64 -9.63 16.63
C GLU A 41 -8.69 -8.34 15.81
N ALA A 42 -8.01 -7.29 16.24
CA ALA A 42 -7.88 -6.02 15.51
C ALA A 42 -7.11 -6.22 14.19
N ALA A 43 -5.98 -6.91 14.22
CA ALA A 43 -5.20 -7.22 13.02
C ALA A 43 -5.98 -8.07 12.01
N ALA A 44 -6.73 -9.09 12.48
CA ALA A 44 -7.58 -9.90 11.62
C ALA A 44 -8.72 -9.08 11.00
N THR A 45 -9.28 -8.11 11.74
CA THR A 45 -10.34 -7.22 11.25
C THR A 45 -9.77 -6.24 10.23
N HIS A 46 -8.63 -5.64 10.50
CA HIS A 46 -7.89 -4.76 9.58
C HIS A 46 -7.65 -5.46 8.24
N LYS A 47 -7.03 -6.65 8.30
CA LYS A 47 -6.80 -7.47 7.11
C LYS A 47 -8.09 -7.76 6.32
N SER A 48 -9.17 -8.13 6.99
CA SER A 48 -10.44 -8.42 6.32
C SER A 48 -11.03 -7.21 5.61
N LEU A 49 -10.84 -6.00 6.15
CA LEU A 49 -11.26 -4.74 5.53
C LEU A 49 -10.41 -4.45 4.29
N MET A 50 -9.09 -4.57 4.39
CA MET A 50 -8.16 -4.41 3.27
C MET A 50 -8.42 -5.42 2.15
N ASP A 51 -8.61 -6.70 2.49
CA ASP A 51 -8.95 -7.75 1.51
C ASP A 51 -10.27 -7.40 0.76
N ARG A 52 -11.27 -6.85 1.47
CA ARG A 52 -12.54 -6.46 0.85
C ARG A 52 -12.40 -5.27 -0.08
N GLU A 53 -11.60 -4.28 0.28
CA GLU A 53 -11.29 -3.14 -0.58
C GLU A 53 -10.59 -3.59 -1.87
N ASN A 54 -9.56 -4.42 -1.75
CA ASN A 54 -8.85 -5.00 -2.89
C ASN A 54 -9.79 -5.83 -3.78
N GLU A 55 -10.73 -6.59 -3.20
CA GLU A 55 -11.76 -7.32 -3.96
C GLU A 55 -12.61 -6.35 -4.78
N ILE A 56 -13.12 -5.27 -4.18
CA ILE A 56 -13.93 -4.26 -4.87
C ILE A 56 -13.16 -3.63 -6.05
N LEU A 57 -11.90 -3.29 -5.86
CA LEU A 57 -11.06 -2.69 -6.90
C LEU A 57 -10.69 -3.69 -8.00
N SER A 58 -10.57 -4.98 -7.67
CA SER A 58 -10.32 -6.06 -8.65
C SER A 58 -11.57 -6.45 -9.43
N GLU A 59 -12.76 -6.22 -8.87
CA GLU A 59 -14.01 -6.37 -9.60
C GLU A 59 -14.17 -5.23 -10.61
N ASN A 60 -14.53 -5.54 -11.86
CA ASN A 60 -14.78 -4.54 -12.91
C ASN A 60 -13.56 -3.65 -13.25
N THR A 61 -12.38 -4.24 -13.31
CA THR A 61 -11.10 -3.56 -13.58
C THR A 61 -11.18 -2.55 -14.74
N GLU A 62 -11.82 -2.89 -15.85
CA GLU A 62 -12.00 -1.99 -17.01
C GLU A 62 -12.78 -0.71 -16.67
N LEU A 63 -13.71 -0.77 -15.69
CA LEU A 63 -14.46 0.41 -15.24
C LEU A 63 -13.59 1.28 -14.32
N TRP A 64 -12.83 0.65 -13.42
CA TRP A 64 -11.90 1.37 -12.56
C TRP A 64 -10.79 2.04 -13.36
N GLU A 65 -10.26 1.42 -14.41
CA GLU A 65 -9.32 2.05 -15.34
C GLU A 65 -9.89 3.35 -15.95
N LYS A 66 -11.16 3.35 -16.34
CA LYS A 66 -11.82 4.59 -16.84
C LYS A 66 -11.90 5.67 -15.75
N VAL A 67 -12.21 5.28 -14.48
CA VAL A 67 -12.23 6.23 -13.35
C VAL A 67 -10.85 6.85 -13.14
N PHE A 68 -9.79 6.03 -13.09
CA PHE A 68 -8.42 6.51 -12.90
C PHE A 68 -7.92 7.38 -14.05
N LEU A 69 -8.30 7.06 -15.29
CA LEU A 69 -8.00 7.90 -16.45
C LEU A 69 -8.75 9.24 -16.44
N ALA A 70 -9.91 9.28 -15.80
CA ALA A 70 -10.74 10.48 -15.68
C ALA A 70 -10.33 11.37 -14.50
N ALA A 71 -9.55 10.86 -13.56
CA ALA A 71 -9.05 11.64 -12.43
C ALA A 71 -8.34 12.90 -12.94
N ASP A 72 -8.84 14.07 -12.60
CA ASP A 72 -8.24 15.35 -13.00
C ASP A 72 -6.89 15.50 -12.29
N LYS A 73 -5.90 15.99 -13.03
CA LYS A 73 -4.53 16.25 -12.52
C LYS A 73 -4.47 17.28 -11.38
N GLY A 74 -5.59 17.91 -11.05
CA GLY A 74 -5.75 18.84 -9.93
C GLY A 74 -6.59 18.27 -8.78
N MET A 75 -7.15 17.05 -8.89
CA MET A 75 -7.83 16.38 -7.80
C MET A 75 -6.76 15.78 -6.89
N THR A 76 -6.59 16.36 -5.72
CA THR A 76 -5.72 15.81 -4.68
C THR A 76 -6.59 14.98 -3.74
N MET A 77 -6.09 13.82 -3.28
CA MET A 77 -6.73 13.00 -2.25
C MET A 77 -6.86 13.74 -0.89
N GLN A 78 -6.34 14.96 -0.81
CA GLN A 78 -6.19 15.71 0.44
C GLN A 78 -7.00 17.01 0.48
N GLU A 79 -8.28 16.93 0.26
CA GLU A 79 -9.14 17.91 0.92
C GLU A 79 -9.34 17.46 2.38
N ASP A 80 -9.11 18.35 3.36
CA ASP A 80 -9.19 18.06 4.78
C ASP A 80 -10.40 17.18 5.14
N GLY A 81 -10.14 15.95 5.60
CA GLY A 81 -11.14 15.01 6.08
C GLY A 81 -11.75 14.06 5.03
N LYS A 82 -11.22 13.99 3.83
CA LYS A 82 -11.62 13.00 2.81
C LYS A 82 -10.67 11.80 2.83
N ASN A 83 -11.25 10.60 2.67
CA ASN A 83 -10.52 9.35 2.49
C ASN A 83 -10.45 8.95 1.00
N TYR A 84 -9.81 7.82 0.71
CA TYR A 84 -9.64 7.34 -0.68
C TYR A 84 -10.97 7.07 -1.37
N GLY A 85 -11.96 6.49 -0.69
CA GLY A 85 -13.30 6.27 -1.25
C GLY A 85 -14.01 7.58 -1.61
N ASP A 86 -13.82 8.64 -0.83
CA ASP A 86 -14.34 9.97 -1.13
C ASP A 86 -13.71 10.57 -2.39
N PHE A 87 -12.38 10.38 -2.56
CA PHE A 87 -11.68 10.76 -3.79
C PHE A 87 -12.24 10.02 -5.01
N LEU A 88 -12.49 8.72 -4.89
CA LEU A 88 -13.10 7.92 -5.96
C LEU A 88 -14.51 8.43 -6.29
N LEU A 89 -15.32 8.75 -5.28
CA LEU A 89 -16.67 9.32 -5.47
C LEU A 89 -16.63 10.63 -6.24
N ASP A 90 -15.76 11.56 -5.88
CA ASP A 90 -15.61 12.83 -6.57
C ASP A 90 -15.16 12.65 -8.02
N THR A 91 -14.22 11.72 -8.26
CA THR A 91 -13.73 11.37 -9.59
C THR A 91 -14.85 10.80 -10.46
N ILE A 92 -15.64 9.85 -9.94
CA ILE A 92 -16.78 9.24 -10.62
C ILE A 92 -17.86 10.30 -10.94
N GLU A 93 -18.13 11.21 -10.02
CA GLU A 93 -19.12 12.28 -10.23
C GLU A 93 -18.65 13.26 -11.31
N SER A 94 -17.36 13.62 -11.30
CA SER A 94 -16.77 14.53 -12.31
C SER A 94 -16.77 13.92 -13.71
N ALA A 95 -16.63 12.61 -13.82
CA ALA A 95 -16.56 11.85 -15.06
C ALA A 95 -17.88 11.19 -15.46
N LYS A 96 -18.99 11.55 -14.82
CA LYS A 96 -20.31 10.89 -14.97
C LYS A 96 -20.74 10.66 -16.42
N ASP A 97 -20.49 11.64 -17.30
CA ASP A 97 -20.85 11.57 -18.71
C ASP A 97 -20.08 10.51 -19.51
N GLN A 98 -19.04 9.89 -18.92
CA GLN A 98 -18.24 8.84 -19.52
C GLN A 98 -18.78 7.42 -19.22
N PHE A 99 -19.79 7.34 -18.34
CA PHE A 99 -20.37 6.07 -17.88
C PHE A 99 -21.85 5.97 -18.27
N SER A 100 -22.32 4.76 -18.52
CA SER A 100 -23.76 4.49 -18.56
C SER A 100 -24.37 4.64 -17.16
N ASP A 101 -25.69 4.81 -17.09
CA ASP A 101 -26.40 4.91 -15.80
C ASP A 101 -26.15 3.71 -14.87
N GLU A 102 -26.01 2.50 -15.45
CA GLU A 102 -25.73 1.25 -14.74
C GLU A 102 -24.28 1.21 -14.23
N GLU A 103 -23.30 1.55 -15.07
CA GLU A 103 -21.88 1.63 -14.71
C GLU A 103 -21.64 2.68 -13.62
N TYR A 104 -22.24 3.89 -13.78
CA TYR A 104 -22.17 4.96 -12.80
C TYR A 104 -22.75 4.54 -11.44
N ALA A 105 -23.93 3.88 -11.42
CA ALA A 105 -24.53 3.41 -10.19
C ALA A 105 -23.69 2.34 -9.48
N LEU A 106 -23.08 1.43 -10.26
CA LEU A 106 -22.18 0.40 -9.75
C LEU A 106 -20.92 1.02 -9.13
N LEU A 107 -20.21 1.85 -9.88
CA LEU A 107 -18.98 2.52 -9.42
C LEU A 107 -19.24 3.36 -8.17
N LYS A 108 -20.32 4.14 -8.15
CA LYS A 108 -20.69 4.95 -6.98
C LYS A 108 -20.94 4.10 -5.74
N LYS A 109 -21.64 2.96 -5.88
CA LYS A 109 -21.86 2.03 -4.78
C LYS A 109 -20.55 1.44 -4.26
N SER A 110 -19.67 1.03 -5.19
CA SER A 110 -18.35 0.46 -4.85
C SER A 110 -17.46 1.48 -4.14
N ALA A 111 -17.39 2.72 -4.63
CA ALA A 111 -16.63 3.79 -4.00
C ALA A 111 -17.19 4.19 -2.62
N GLN A 112 -18.51 4.15 -2.43
CA GLN A 112 -19.11 4.35 -1.11
C GLN A 112 -18.72 3.24 -0.12
N GLU A 113 -18.69 1.98 -0.57
CA GLU A 113 -18.24 0.86 0.26
C GLU A 113 -16.76 1.01 0.64
N ILE A 114 -15.90 1.45 -0.29
CA ILE A 114 -14.49 1.77 -0.01
C ILE A 114 -14.39 2.89 1.03
N SER A 115 -15.14 3.99 0.89
CA SER A 115 -15.12 5.08 1.88
C SER A 115 -15.52 4.61 3.30
N GLU A 116 -16.51 3.73 3.40
CA GLU A 116 -16.89 3.13 4.68
C GLU A 116 -15.82 2.17 5.26
N ILE A 117 -15.07 1.49 4.40
CA ILE A 117 -13.94 0.62 4.79
C ILE A 117 -12.81 1.49 5.34
N GLU A 118 -12.40 2.52 4.61
CA GLU A 118 -11.35 3.47 4.99
C GLU A 118 -11.63 4.17 6.34
N ASP A 119 -12.88 4.56 6.58
CA ASP A 119 -13.30 5.13 7.87
C ASP A 119 -13.10 4.12 9.02
N LYS A 120 -13.45 2.83 8.78
CA LYS A 120 -13.28 1.76 9.78
C LYS A 120 -11.80 1.44 10.00
N LEU A 121 -10.99 1.40 8.94
CA LEU A 121 -9.54 1.22 9.02
C LEU A 121 -8.93 2.34 9.86
N THR A 122 -9.21 3.59 9.52
CA THR A 122 -8.73 4.77 10.26
C THR A 122 -9.09 4.72 11.75
N GLU A 123 -10.31 4.31 12.10
CA GLU A 123 -10.74 4.21 13.49
C GLU A 123 -10.05 3.04 14.22
N LEU A 124 -9.90 1.89 13.54
CA LEU A 124 -9.23 0.71 14.08
C LEU A 124 -7.74 0.99 14.35
N GLU A 125 -7.06 1.64 13.43
CA GLU A 125 -5.65 2.04 13.54
C GLU A 125 -5.41 3.05 14.66
N LYS A 126 -6.34 3.98 14.87
CA LYS A 126 -6.29 4.90 16.03
C LYS A 126 -6.45 4.20 17.35
N GLN A 127 -7.30 3.16 17.41
CA GLN A 127 -7.53 2.38 18.63
C GLN A 127 -6.43 1.38 18.89
N HIS A 128 -5.80 0.87 17.84
CA HIS A 128 -4.80 -0.19 17.83
C HIS A 128 -3.57 0.17 16.99
N PRO A 129 -2.82 1.23 17.35
CA PRO A 129 -1.65 1.63 16.56
C PRO A 129 -0.57 0.54 16.49
N GLU A 130 -0.62 -0.44 17.37
CA GLU A 130 0.27 -1.59 17.37
C GLU A 130 0.07 -2.50 16.16
N ILE A 131 -1.13 -2.54 15.53
CA ILE A 131 -1.36 -3.38 14.34
C ILE A 131 -0.65 -2.85 13.10
N LEU A 132 -0.33 -1.57 13.07
CA LEU A 132 0.45 -0.96 11.98
C LEU A 132 1.95 -1.34 12.04
N ASN A 133 2.41 -1.88 13.17
CA ASN A 133 3.79 -2.31 13.34
C ASN A 133 4.03 -3.78 12.97
N GLU A 134 2.96 -4.53 12.66
CA GLU A 134 3.02 -5.94 12.27
C GLU A 134 2.27 -6.13 10.96
N GLU A 135 2.81 -5.62 9.83
CA GLU A 135 2.35 -6.07 8.52
C GLU A 135 2.79 -7.51 8.30
N THR A 136 1.93 -8.41 8.72
CA THR A 136 2.07 -9.82 8.44
C THR A 136 1.16 -10.19 7.27
N ASP A 137 1.67 -11.01 6.36
CA ASP A 137 0.85 -11.62 5.30
C ASP A 137 -0.28 -12.48 5.91
N ALA A 138 -1.12 -13.09 5.05
CA ALA A 138 -2.24 -13.95 5.45
C ALA A 138 -1.89 -15.10 6.41
N ASN A 139 -0.58 -15.34 6.67
CA ASN A 139 -0.07 -16.38 7.55
C ASN A 139 0.54 -15.82 8.84
N GLY A 140 0.55 -14.49 9.05
CA GLY A 140 1.22 -13.84 10.17
C GLY A 140 2.71 -13.58 9.91
N ASP A 141 3.16 -13.69 8.66
CA ASP A 141 4.53 -13.36 8.25
C ASP A 141 4.63 -11.91 7.77
N VAL A 142 5.74 -11.26 8.02
CA VAL A 142 6.02 -9.90 7.56
C VAL A 142 5.93 -9.83 6.04
N GLN A 143 5.19 -8.86 5.50
CA GLN A 143 5.01 -8.72 4.07
C GLN A 143 6.35 -8.44 3.39
N LYS A 144 6.73 -9.30 2.44
CA LYS A 144 7.95 -9.16 1.66
C LYS A 144 7.69 -8.36 0.40
N PHE A 145 8.58 -7.42 0.11
CA PHE A 145 8.64 -6.87 -1.24
C PHE A 145 9.05 -8.01 -2.21
N PRO A 146 8.34 -8.18 -3.35
CA PRO A 146 8.66 -9.27 -4.28
C PRO A 146 10.11 -9.18 -4.78
N SER A 147 10.85 -10.28 -4.67
CA SER A 147 12.21 -10.33 -5.21
C SER A 147 12.20 -10.21 -6.73
N PHE A 148 13.23 -9.54 -7.27
CA PHE A 148 13.43 -9.38 -8.70
C PHE A 148 14.91 -9.51 -9.09
N GLU A 149 15.13 -9.98 -10.30
CA GLU A 149 16.35 -9.80 -11.06
C GLU A 149 16.00 -8.94 -12.27
N GLY A 150 16.67 -7.82 -12.43
CA GLY A 150 16.36 -6.84 -13.45
C GLY A 150 17.59 -6.06 -13.88
N LYS A 151 17.35 -4.91 -14.47
CA LYS A 151 18.41 -3.99 -14.91
C LYS A 151 18.04 -2.57 -14.53
N ASP A 152 19.07 -1.72 -14.38
CA ASP A 152 18.85 -0.29 -14.40
C ASP A 152 18.63 0.23 -15.82
N LEU A 153 18.29 1.50 -15.97
CA LEU A 153 18.05 2.10 -17.28
C LEU A 153 19.31 2.17 -18.17
N ASP A 154 20.50 1.96 -17.60
CA ASP A 154 21.77 1.88 -18.32
C ASP A 154 22.15 0.44 -18.71
N GLY A 155 21.34 -0.53 -18.31
CA GLY A 155 21.49 -1.95 -18.64
C GLY A 155 22.35 -2.74 -17.68
N ASN A 156 22.77 -2.16 -16.54
CA ASN A 156 23.47 -2.88 -15.49
C ASN A 156 22.52 -3.81 -14.74
N GLU A 157 22.96 -5.00 -14.38
CA GLU A 157 22.17 -5.97 -13.61
C GLU A 157 21.91 -5.45 -12.20
N VAL A 158 20.65 -5.62 -11.74
CA VAL A 158 20.19 -5.28 -10.39
C VAL A 158 19.42 -6.45 -9.83
N LYS A 159 19.76 -6.85 -8.60
CA LYS A 159 19.05 -7.89 -7.85
C LYS A 159 18.51 -7.31 -6.56
N SER A 160 17.24 -7.52 -6.32
CA SER A 160 16.58 -7.00 -5.11
C SER A 160 17.26 -7.44 -3.82
N ASP A 161 17.67 -8.71 -3.72
CA ASP A 161 18.27 -9.25 -2.50
C ASP A 161 19.62 -8.59 -2.18
N GLU A 162 20.42 -8.31 -3.23
CA GLU A 162 21.67 -7.57 -3.08
C GLU A 162 21.43 -6.10 -2.73
N LEU A 163 20.43 -5.49 -3.38
CA LEU A 163 20.05 -4.10 -3.16
C LEU A 163 19.55 -3.88 -1.73
N PHE A 164 18.59 -4.68 -1.27
CA PHE A 164 18.02 -4.52 0.07
C PHE A 164 19.04 -4.85 1.15
N SER A 165 19.76 -5.95 1.04
CA SER A 165 20.78 -6.34 2.04
C SER A 165 21.94 -5.35 2.16
N ALA A 166 22.22 -4.58 1.14
CA ALA A 166 23.25 -3.53 1.18
C ALA A 166 22.83 -2.27 1.93
N ASN A 167 21.53 -2.05 2.12
CA ASN A 167 20.98 -0.80 2.66
C ASN A 167 20.17 -1.07 3.94
N ALA A 168 20.27 -0.19 4.93
CA ALA A 168 19.43 -0.23 6.14
C ALA A 168 17.96 -0.02 5.80
N VAL A 169 17.70 0.79 4.77
CA VAL A 169 16.38 1.09 4.24
C VAL A 169 16.48 1.34 2.73
N THR A 170 15.51 0.85 1.97
CA THR A 170 15.36 1.16 0.54
C THR A 170 13.97 1.73 0.30
N VAL A 171 13.89 2.93 -0.23
CA VAL A 171 12.64 3.53 -0.70
C VAL A 171 12.41 3.11 -2.16
N VAL A 172 11.24 2.56 -2.48
CA VAL A 172 10.87 2.12 -3.84
C VAL A 172 9.69 2.96 -4.32
N ASN A 173 9.94 3.82 -5.31
CA ASN A 173 8.92 4.70 -5.87
C ASN A 173 8.45 4.19 -7.24
N PHE A 174 7.15 3.97 -7.38
CA PHE A 174 6.50 3.59 -8.63
C PHE A 174 5.96 4.83 -9.34
N TRP A 175 6.32 4.98 -10.62
CA TRP A 175 5.97 6.14 -11.41
C TRP A 175 5.81 5.82 -12.91
N PHE A 176 5.40 6.78 -13.73
CA PHE A 176 5.48 6.70 -15.18
C PHE A 176 5.65 8.08 -15.82
N THR A 177 6.17 8.13 -17.05
CA THR A 177 6.66 9.33 -17.74
C THR A 177 5.61 10.42 -17.98
N THR A 178 4.35 10.04 -18.15
CA THR A 178 3.25 11.00 -18.40
C THR A 178 2.45 11.36 -17.15
N CYS A 179 2.79 10.79 -16.00
CA CYS A 179 2.17 11.10 -14.71
C CYS A 179 2.69 12.44 -14.18
N SER A 180 1.89 13.50 -14.26
CA SER A 180 2.31 14.83 -13.81
C SER A 180 2.74 14.92 -12.35
N PRO A 181 2.01 14.36 -11.35
CA PRO A 181 2.47 14.40 -9.97
C PRO A 181 3.75 13.58 -9.77
N CYS A 182 3.89 12.42 -10.43
CA CYS A 182 5.12 11.63 -10.35
C CYS A 182 6.34 12.41 -10.86
N VAL A 183 6.22 13.03 -12.03
CA VAL A 183 7.28 13.85 -12.62
C VAL A 183 7.54 15.10 -11.78
N GLY A 184 6.53 15.58 -11.07
CA GLY A 184 6.64 16.71 -10.14
C GLY A 184 7.58 16.46 -8.98
N GLU A 185 7.58 15.24 -8.42
CA GLU A 185 8.34 14.89 -7.21
C GLU A 185 9.76 14.35 -7.44
N LEU A 186 10.17 14.11 -8.71
CA LEU A 186 11.46 13.48 -9.01
C LEU A 186 12.68 14.22 -8.41
N GLY A 187 12.60 15.55 -8.32
CA GLY A 187 13.66 16.36 -7.71
C GLY A 187 13.76 16.15 -6.19
N GLU A 188 12.63 16.06 -5.52
CA GLU A 188 12.54 15.78 -4.08
C GLU A 188 12.98 14.34 -3.78
N LEU A 189 12.61 13.37 -4.61
CA LEU A 189 13.08 11.99 -4.51
C LEU A 189 14.60 11.90 -4.66
N ASP A 190 15.20 12.68 -5.57
CA ASP A 190 16.66 12.72 -5.74
C ASP A 190 17.36 13.35 -4.52
N ALA A 191 16.77 14.38 -3.92
CA ALA A 191 17.26 14.95 -2.68
C ALA A 191 17.17 13.95 -1.53
N LEU A 192 16.03 13.25 -1.40
CA LEU A 192 15.84 12.19 -0.40
C LEU A 192 16.84 11.05 -0.59
N ASN A 193 17.12 10.61 -1.83
CA ASN A 193 18.13 9.58 -2.10
C ASN A 193 19.52 9.97 -1.57
N LYS A 194 19.91 11.23 -1.71
CA LYS A 194 21.16 11.74 -1.17
C LYS A 194 21.21 11.73 0.34
N GLU A 195 20.10 12.11 0.99
CA GLU A 195 19.96 12.04 2.45
C GLU A 195 19.99 10.61 2.98
N LEU A 196 19.35 9.67 2.27
CA LEU A 196 19.36 8.24 2.60
C LEU A 196 20.75 7.65 2.49
N ALA A 197 21.54 8.02 1.47
CA ALA A 197 22.91 7.54 1.29
C ALA A 197 23.79 7.87 2.51
N ASP A 198 23.63 9.04 3.12
CA ASP A 198 24.34 9.44 4.34
C ASP A 198 23.92 8.61 5.57
N LYS A 199 22.74 7.98 5.52
CA LYS A 199 22.17 7.14 6.58
C LYS A 199 22.32 5.62 6.28
N GLY A 200 23.02 5.25 5.19
CA GLY A 200 23.19 3.86 4.76
C GLY A 200 21.95 3.27 4.10
N GLY A 201 21.10 4.11 3.51
CA GLY A 201 19.92 3.74 2.74
C GLY A 201 20.05 4.11 1.25
N ALA A 202 19.03 3.76 0.48
CA ALA A 202 18.94 4.07 -0.95
C ALA A 202 17.48 4.36 -1.35
N LEU A 203 17.33 4.96 -2.54
CA LEU A 203 16.05 5.11 -3.22
C LEU A 203 16.17 4.57 -4.65
N ILE A 204 15.18 3.81 -5.09
CA ILE A 204 15.05 3.37 -6.48
C ILE A 204 13.70 3.78 -7.04
N GLY A 205 13.67 4.02 -8.35
CA GLY A 205 12.44 4.19 -9.12
C GLY A 205 12.10 2.94 -9.92
N VAL A 206 10.81 2.65 -10.06
CA VAL A 206 10.28 1.66 -11.00
C VAL A 206 9.31 2.40 -11.92
N ASN A 207 9.70 2.60 -13.18
CA ASN A 207 8.77 3.17 -14.15
C ASN A 207 7.93 2.05 -14.76
N ALA A 208 6.61 2.11 -14.57
CA ALA A 208 5.70 1.07 -15.01
C ALA A 208 5.70 0.83 -16.53
N PHE A 209 6.15 1.81 -17.33
CA PHE A 209 6.24 1.67 -18.78
C PHE A 209 7.56 1.04 -19.26
N THR A 210 8.59 0.99 -18.41
CA THR A 210 9.91 0.42 -18.79
C THR A 210 10.02 -1.08 -18.54
N LEU A 211 8.97 -1.72 -18.00
CA LEU A 211 8.95 -3.17 -17.80
C LEU A 211 9.27 -3.91 -19.11
N ASP A 212 9.83 -5.10 -19.02
CA ASP A 212 10.32 -5.91 -20.15
C ASP A 212 11.47 -5.24 -20.96
N GLY A 213 11.92 -4.07 -20.54
CA GLY A 213 13.01 -3.37 -21.18
C GLY A 213 12.62 -2.67 -22.48
N ASP A 214 11.40 -2.11 -22.55
CA ASP A 214 10.98 -1.31 -23.70
C ASP A 214 11.93 -0.13 -23.93
N GLU A 215 12.67 -0.19 -25.03
CA GLU A 215 13.74 0.77 -25.34
C GLU A 215 13.19 2.21 -25.51
N THR A 216 11.98 2.37 -26.03
CA THR A 216 11.36 3.68 -26.22
C THR A 216 10.97 4.26 -24.87
N ALA A 217 10.29 3.47 -24.02
CA ALA A 217 9.90 3.91 -22.69
C ALA A 217 11.14 4.20 -21.80
N ILE A 218 12.23 3.43 -21.94
CA ILE A 218 13.51 3.69 -21.26
C ILE A 218 14.10 5.02 -21.70
N ALA A 219 14.11 5.31 -23.02
CA ALA A 219 14.62 6.57 -23.52
C ALA A 219 13.79 7.77 -23.03
N ASP A 220 12.46 7.64 -23.03
CA ASP A 220 11.54 8.67 -22.52
C ASP A 220 11.72 8.88 -21.00
N ALA A 221 11.88 7.80 -20.23
CA ALA A 221 12.13 7.87 -18.79
C ALA A 221 13.45 8.60 -18.49
N LYS A 222 14.53 8.27 -19.19
CA LYS A 222 15.83 8.96 -19.06
C LYS A 222 15.73 10.44 -19.38
N ASP A 223 15.05 10.82 -20.46
CA ASP A 223 14.85 12.21 -20.84
C ASP A 223 14.09 13.01 -19.77
N VAL A 224 13.09 12.41 -19.15
CA VAL A 224 12.35 13.02 -18.04
C VAL A 224 13.22 13.16 -16.79
N LEU A 225 13.96 12.10 -16.40
CA LEU A 225 14.86 12.13 -15.23
C LEU A 225 15.95 13.21 -15.42
N ASP A 226 16.58 13.27 -16.59
CA ASP A 226 17.60 14.26 -16.92
C ASP A 226 17.04 15.69 -16.83
N LYS A 227 15.85 15.94 -17.37
CA LYS A 227 15.20 17.26 -17.30
C LYS A 227 14.86 17.69 -15.89
N LYS A 228 14.64 16.72 -14.98
CA LYS A 228 14.34 16.96 -13.57
C LYS A 228 15.57 16.96 -12.68
N GLY A 229 16.74 16.61 -13.24
CA GLY A 229 17.99 16.49 -12.50
C GLY A 229 17.99 15.32 -11.50
N ALA A 230 17.15 14.32 -11.74
CA ALA A 230 17.05 13.13 -10.91
C ALA A 230 18.10 12.11 -11.33
N THR A 231 18.95 11.69 -10.40
CA THR A 231 20.11 10.82 -10.64
C THR A 231 20.04 9.49 -9.89
N TYR A 232 19.01 9.28 -9.09
CA TYR A 232 18.83 8.03 -8.36
C TYR A 232 18.49 6.87 -9.33
N GLN A 233 18.85 5.66 -8.92
CA GLN A 233 18.73 4.49 -9.75
C GLN A 233 17.24 4.20 -10.08
N ASN A 234 16.95 3.98 -11.37
CA ASN A 234 15.67 3.46 -11.82
C ASN A 234 15.88 2.09 -12.40
N VAL A 235 14.99 1.14 -12.06
CA VAL A 235 15.11 -0.27 -12.43
C VAL A 235 13.90 -0.76 -13.20
N TYR A 236 14.10 -1.77 -14.03
CA TYR A 236 13.04 -2.52 -14.69
C TYR A 236 13.32 -4.02 -14.63
N PHE A 237 12.28 -4.81 -14.75
CA PHE A 237 12.29 -6.26 -14.70
C PHE A 237 11.17 -6.83 -15.58
N ASP A 238 11.13 -8.15 -15.70
CA ASP A 238 10.11 -8.86 -16.50
C ASP A 238 8.70 -8.67 -15.89
N SER A 239 7.74 -8.26 -16.72
CA SER A 239 6.36 -8.02 -16.31
C SER A 239 5.65 -9.29 -15.83
N SER A 240 6.11 -10.48 -16.27
CA SER A 240 5.59 -11.77 -15.83
C SER A 240 6.21 -12.27 -14.52
N SER A 241 7.21 -11.57 -13.97
CA SER A 241 7.81 -11.88 -12.67
C SER A 241 6.85 -11.54 -11.51
N ALA A 242 7.19 -12.01 -10.30
CA ALA A 242 6.44 -11.63 -9.09
C ALA A 242 6.42 -10.10 -8.86
N ALA A 243 7.56 -9.43 -9.10
CA ALA A 243 7.65 -7.98 -9.02
C ALA A 243 6.89 -7.28 -10.16
N GLY A 244 6.85 -7.87 -11.36
CA GLY A 244 6.04 -7.38 -12.46
C GLY A 244 4.55 -7.46 -12.16
N ALA A 245 4.08 -8.58 -11.63
CA ALA A 245 2.70 -8.74 -11.17
C ALA A 245 2.36 -7.78 -10.02
N PHE A 246 3.28 -7.55 -9.10
CA PHE A 246 3.13 -6.55 -8.03
C PHE A 246 2.98 -5.14 -8.62
N THR A 247 3.84 -4.77 -9.59
CA THR A 247 3.76 -3.46 -10.28
C THR A 247 2.44 -3.29 -11.02
N ALA A 248 1.92 -4.35 -11.64
CA ALA A 248 0.63 -4.32 -12.34
C ALA A 248 -0.56 -4.10 -11.39
N ASN A 249 -0.40 -4.42 -10.10
CA ASN A 249 -1.42 -4.19 -9.06
C ASN A 249 -1.31 -2.79 -8.43
N ILE A 250 -0.34 -1.96 -8.82
CA ILE A 250 -0.29 -0.56 -8.40
C ILE A 250 -1.38 0.20 -9.17
N PHE A 251 -2.45 0.54 -8.51
CA PHE A 251 -3.64 1.17 -9.11
C PHE A 251 -3.58 2.70 -9.14
N ALA A 252 -2.70 3.32 -8.35
CA ALA A 252 -2.52 4.78 -8.30
C ALA A 252 -1.03 5.15 -8.38
N PHE A 253 -0.73 6.30 -8.97
CA PHE A 253 0.63 6.79 -9.12
C PHE A 253 0.75 8.28 -8.76
N PRO A 254 1.86 8.68 -8.10
CA PRO A 254 2.93 7.82 -7.63
C PRO A 254 2.52 6.98 -6.42
N THR A 255 3.16 5.82 -6.23
CA THR A 255 3.08 5.03 -5.00
C THR A 255 4.49 4.72 -4.52
N THR A 256 4.73 4.89 -3.23
CA THR A 256 6.05 4.72 -2.62
C THR A 256 6.00 3.71 -1.49
N TYR A 257 6.90 2.73 -1.52
CA TYR A 257 7.11 1.73 -0.46
C TYR A 257 8.42 1.99 0.27
N VAL A 258 8.45 1.66 1.56
CA VAL A 258 9.67 1.58 2.36
C VAL A 258 9.99 0.12 2.61
N VAL A 259 11.22 -0.30 2.36
CA VAL A 259 11.65 -1.69 2.48
C VAL A 259 12.88 -1.77 3.38
N ASP A 260 12.89 -2.69 4.33
CA ASP A 260 14.00 -2.90 5.24
C ASP A 260 15.13 -3.73 4.60
N ARG A 261 16.25 -3.90 5.31
CA ARG A 261 17.40 -4.71 4.89
C ARG A 261 17.05 -6.17 4.54
N ASN A 262 16.02 -6.70 5.15
CA ASN A 262 15.58 -8.08 4.95
C ASN A 262 14.60 -8.23 3.80
N GLY A 263 14.27 -7.14 3.10
CA GLY A 263 13.27 -7.09 2.03
C GLY A 263 11.83 -7.07 2.55
N ASN A 264 11.61 -6.71 3.82
CA ASN A 264 10.27 -6.54 4.35
C ASN A 264 9.75 -5.14 4.02
N ILE A 265 8.50 -5.05 3.65
CA ILE A 265 7.78 -3.77 3.54
C ILE A 265 7.58 -3.23 4.95
N VAL A 266 7.81 -1.95 5.15
CA VAL A 266 7.67 -1.25 6.44
C VAL A 266 6.52 -0.25 6.32
N GLY A 267 5.44 -0.52 7.02
CA GLY A 267 4.22 0.27 6.99
C GLY A 267 3.47 0.23 5.66
N GLU A 268 2.35 0.95 5.59
CA GLU A 268 1.52 1.02 4.39
C GLU A 268 2.20 1.77 3.24
N PRO A 269 1.87 1.45 1.97
CA PRO A 269 2.35 2.21 0.84
C PRO A 269 1.83 3.65 0.87
N ILE A 270 2.69 4.59 0.53
CA ILE A 270 2.32 5.99 0.42
C ILE A 270 1.78 6.23 -0.99
N VAL A 271 0.47 6.45 -1.09
CA VAL A 271 -0.22 6.76 -2.33
C VAL A 271 -0.30 8.27 -2.51
N GLY A 272 0.23 8.77 -3.61
CA GLY A 272 0.33 10.20 -3.89
C GLY A 272 1.75 10.76 -3.76
N ALA A 273 1.93 12.00 -4.22
CA ALA A 273 3.25 12.61 -4.31
C ALA A 273 3.83 12.96 -2.93
N ILE A 274 5.09 12.62 -2.69
CA ILE A 274 5.82 12.95 -1.45
C ILE A 274 6.09 14.45 -1.27
N THR A 275 5.77 15.29 -2.25
CA THR A 275 5.77 16.75 -2.11
C THR A 275 4.67 17.26 -1.20
N GLU A 276 3.64 16.45 -0.98
CA GLU A 276 2.59 16.75 -0.02
C GLU A 276 3.08 16.51 1.42
N LYS A 277 2.76 17.44 2.31
CA LYS A 277 3.32 17.47 3.66
C LYS A 277 3.05 16.17 4.45
N ASN A 278 1.82 15.65 4.38
CA ASN A 278 1.44 14.46 5.12
C ASN A 278 2.18 13.22 4.60
N GLN A 279 2.29 13.06 3.26
CA GLN A 279 3.06 11.99 2.62
C GLN A 279 4.53 12.06 3.00
N ALA A 280 5.12 13.27 2.97
CA ALA A 280 6.50 13.47 3.38
C ALA A 280 6.74 13.10 4.85
N GLU A 281 5.84 13.49 5.76
CA GLU A 281 5.92 13.16 7.19
C GLU A 281 5.76 11.65 7.43
N THR A 282 4.82 11.00 6.73
CA THR A 282 4.62 9.55 6.79
C THR A 282 5.85 8.81 6.28
N LEU A 283 6.35 9.19 5.09
CA LEU A 283 7.57 8.59 4.51
C LEU A 283 8.76 8.69 5.45
N GLN A 284 9.00 9.87 6.05
CA GLN A 284 10.08 10.05 6.99
C GLN A 284 9.92 9.18 8.23
N SER A 285 8.68 9.01 8.74
CA SER A 285 8.41 8.15 9.88
C SER A 285 8.73 6.68 9.58
N LEU A 286 8.34 6.17 8.41
CA LEU A 286 8.62 4.79 7.99
C LEU A 286 10.12 4.56 7.76
N ILE A 287 10.83 5.53 7.17
CA ILE A 287 12.28 5.49 7.01
C ILE A 287 12.98 5.41 8.38
N ASP A 288 12.57 6.25 9.32
CA ASP A 288 13.15 6.27 10.66
C ASP A 288 12.88 4.95 11.40
N GLN A 289 11.71 4.35 11.22
CA GLN A 289 11.35 3.05 11.76
C GLN A 289 12.25 1.94 11.19
N ALA A 290 12.42 1.87 9.86
CA ALA A 290 13.30 0.90 9.21
C ALA A 290 14.74 1.00 9.70
N ILE A 291 15.30 2.21 9.78
CA ILE A 291 16.67 2.46 10.25
C ILE A 291 16.82 2.08 11.72
N ALA A 292 15.83 2.41 12.57
CA ALA A 292 15.86 2.05 13.98
C ALA A 292 15.85 0.53 14.21
N ALA A 293 15.08 -0.21 13.38
CA ALA A 293 15.04 -1.67 13.42
C ALA A 293 16.35 -2.31 12.94
N ASP A 294 17.07 -1.71 11.99
CA ASP A 294 18.37 -2.19 11.49
C ASP A 294 19.51 -2.01 12.53
N ALA A 295 19.39 -1.01 13.41
CA ALA A 295 20.42 -0.69 14.41
C ALA A 295 20.35 -1.56 15.67
N GLY A 296 19.34 -2.39 15.86
CA GLY A 296 19.10 -3.27 17.02
C GLY A 296 19.55 -4.67 16.77
#